data_3e7ba02625d7a9992745e3bb63d77c01
#
_entry.id   3e7ba02625d7a9992745e3bb63d77c01
#
_cell.length_a   1.000
_cell.length_b   1.000
_cell.length_c   1.000
_cell.angle_alpha   90.00
_cell.angle_beta   90.00
_cell.angle_gamma   90.00
#
_symmetry.space_group_name_H-M   'P 1'
#
loop_
_entity.id
_entity.type
_entity.pdbx_description
1 polymer ?
#
loop_
_entity_poly.entity_id
_entity_poly.type
_entity_poly.pdbx_seq_one_letter_code
_entity_poly.pdbx_strand_id
1 'polypeptide(L)'
;MKAQRRHQLQANELARQLETFPETLKRNASTILLVITACVVVFFVVRYRRAAAENRQINLTSALATARQGPSELRLVDAAQTQGPIENVVARRNQLIADTRNAIDTILREAEGEDEKALRAEALVAKGDMNWSLANLNPIAAATTQPGLALPRTQAEYLKEAEDAYNDVISGYSSQVISWVTAEMGLAAIAENRGDWNTARKGYQTILDRKDDVPDVFRNVAARRINMLAMLQKPVFIGDYPPKPATSGPATAPAVAMDASASSATGASATIAPTTVPAASTQPAR
;
A
#
# COMPACT_ATOMS: atom_id res chain seq x y z
N MET A 1 52.51 56.84 2.36
CA MET A 1 51.62 57.94 1.92
C MET A 1 50.70 57.63 0.74
N LYS A 2 50.96 56.66 -0.15
CA LYS A 2 50.04 56.37 -1.29
C LYS A 2 48.76 55.61 -0.95
N ALA A 3 48.73 54.78 0.11
CA ALA A 3 47.54 54.00 0.48
C ALA A 3 46.41 54.86 1.11
N GLN A 4 46.76 55.80 2.01
CA GLN A 4 45.78 56.71 2.62
C GLN A 4 45.09 57.61 1.61
N ARG A 5 45.83 58.07 0.56
CA ARG A 5 45.24 58.90 -0.50
C ARG A 5 44.26 58.14 -1.38
N ARG A 6 44.44 56.83 -1.59
CA ARG A 6 43.50 55.99 -2.30
C ARG A 6 42.18 55.75 -1.51
N HIS A 7 42.28 55.52 -0.18
CA HIS A 7 41.12 55.39 0.66
C HIS A 7 40.28 56.67 0.77
N GLN A 8 40.96 57.84 0.82
CA GLN A 8 40.26 59.14 0.82
C GLN A 8 39.56 59.44 -0.50
N LEU A 9 40.17 59.07 -1.62
CA LEU A 9 39.52 59.23 -2.95
C LEU A 9 38.32 58.27 -3.14
N GLN A 10 38.40 57.06 -2.67
CA GLN A 10 37.28 56.12 -2.70
C GLN A 10 36.12 56.53 -1.76
N ALA A 11 36.45 57.07 -0.57
CA ALA A 11 35.44 57.56 0.35
C ALA A 11 34.71 58.82 -0.20
N ASN A 12 35.43 59.73 -0.89
CA ASN A 12 34.84 60.88 -1.50
C ASN A 12 33.97 60.53 -2.74
N GLU A 13 34.36 59.52 -3.49
CA GLU A 13 33.58 59.08 -4.66
C GLU A 13 32.28 58.34 -4.22
N LEU A 14 32.34 57.52 -3.19
CA LEU A 14 31.17 56.93 -2.54
C LEU A 14 30.22 57.98 -1.93
N ALA A 15 30.77 58.98 -1.25
CA ALA A 15 29.96 60.10 -0.68
C ALA A 15 29.26 60.92 -1.77
N ARG A 16 29.96 61.17 -2.89
CA ARG A 16 29.39 61.88 -4.04
C ARG A 16 28.34 61.06 -4.79
N GLN A 17 28.49 59.72 -4.87
CA GLN A 17 27.50 58.85 -5.41
C GLN A 17 26.23 58.76 -4.50
N LEU A 18 26.42 58.80 -3.16
CA LEU A 18 25.32 58.84 -2.19
C LEU A 18 24.55 60.15 -2.23
N GLU A 19 25.21 61.28 -2.49
CA GLU A 19 24.52 62.60 -2.63
C GLU A 19 23.67 62.68 -3.91
N THR A 20 24.11 62.07 -5.01
CA THR A 20 23.38 62.06 -6.31
C THR A 20 22.32 60.98 -6.38
N PHE A 21 22.35 60.00 -5.43
CA PHE A 21 21.43 58.85 -5.37
C PHE A 21 19.94 59.26 -5.24
N PRO A 22 19.55 60.26 -4.37
CA PRO A 22 18.14 60.61 -4.25
C PRO A 22 17.58 61.32 -5.49
N GLU A 23 18.40 62.04 -6.26
CA GLU A 23 17.93 62.71 -7.50
C GLU A 23 17.73 61.71 -8.62
N THR A 24 18.65 60.73 -8.79
CA THR A 24 18.52 59.64 -9.76
C THR A 24 17.34 58.74 -9.41
N LEU A 25 17.09 58.50 -8.14
CA LEU A 25 15.94 57.73 -7.66
C LEU A 25 14.62 58.42 -8.00
N LYS A 26 14.50 59.73 -7.73
CA LYS A 26 13.32 60.51 -8.07
C LYS A 26 13.03 60.56 -9.57
N ARG A 27 14.06 60.68 -10.37
CA ARG A 27 13.95 60.74 -11.85
C ARG A 27 13.51 59.45 -12.47
N ASN A 28 13.92 58.29 -11.90
CA ASN A 28 13.61 56.96 -12.39
C ASN A 28 12.65 56.18 -11.49
N ALA A 29 11.99 56.84 -10.55
CA ALA A 29 11.14 56.16 -9.52
C ALA A 29 10.08 55.24 -10.12
N SER A 30 9.45 55.64 -11.22
CA SER A 30 8.45 54.81 -11.92
C SER A 30 9.05 53.55 -12.53
N THR A 31 10.25 53.66 -13.13
CA THR A 31 10.95 52.49 -13.71
C THR A 31 11.44 51.54 -12.63
N ILE A 32 11.97 52.07 -11.52
CA ILE A 32 12.42 51.25 -10.37
C ILE A 32 11.22 50.55 -9.74
N LEU A 33 10.09 51.24 -9.55
CA LEU A 33 8.87 50.67 -9.02
C LEU A 33 8.35 49.54 -9.93
N LEU A 34 8.38 49.73 -11.24
CA LEU A 34 7.97 48.73 -12.24
C LEU A 34 8.85 47.50 -12.14
N VAL A 35 10.19 47.67 -12.05
CA VAL A 35 11.12 46.54 -11.92
C VAL A 35 10.90 45.78 -10.61
N ILE A 36 10.74 46.51 -9.49
CA ILE A 36 10.44 45.87 -8.20
C ILE A 36 9.13 45.09 -8.28
N THR A 37 8.08 45.68 -8.86
CA THR A 37 6.79 45.00 -9.01
C THR A 37 6.93 43.75 -9.87
N ALA A 38 7.64 43.83 -10.98
CA ALA A 38 7.92 42.68 -11.84
C ALA A 38 8.68 41.57 -11.08
N CYS A 39 9.72 41.91 -10.31
CA CYS A 39 10.45 40.96 -9.48
C CYS A 39 9.56 40.30 -8.42
N VAL A 40 8.68 41.06 -7.77
CA VAL A 40 7.72 40.55 -6.79
C VAL A 40 6.74 39.58 -7.45
N VAL A 41 6.19 39.93 -8.61
CA VAL A 41 5.29 39.04 -9.36
C VAL A 41 5.99 37.73 -9.73
N VAL A 42 7.21 37.82 -10.31
CA VAL A 42 7.99 36.64 -10.64
C VAL A 42 8.28 35.78 -9.41
N PHE A 43 8.65 36.40 -8.30
CA PHE A 43 8.89 35.70 -7.02
C PHE A 43 7.64 34.94 -6.57
N PHE A 44 6.46 35.59 -6.58
CA PHE A 44 5.21 34.93 -6.19
C PHE A 44 4.82 33.79 -7.14
N VAL A 45 4.99 33.98 -8.46
CA VAL A 45 4.72 32.93 -9.45
C VAL A 45 5.63 31.72 -9.23
N VAL A 46 6.93 31.95 -9.02
CA VAL A 46 7.89 30.85 -8.76
C VAL A 46 7.56 30.15 -7.45
N ARG A 47 7.27 30.91 -6.38
CA ARG A 47 6.89 30.36 -5.08
C ARG A 47 5.60 29.55 -5.17
N TYR A 48 4.58 30.06 -5.86
CA TYR A 48 3.31 29.35 -6.07
C TYR A 48 3.50 28.04 -6.84
N ARG A 49 4.29 28.08 -7.94
CA ARG A 49 4.59 26.88 -8.72
C ARG A 49 5.34 25.82 -7.90
N ARG A 50 6.31 26.23 -7.08
CA ARG A 50 7.03 25.30 -6.18
C ARG A 50 6.08 24.68 -5.16
N ALA A 51 5.28 25.48 -4.48
CA ALA A 51 4.30 24.98 -3.50
C ALA A 51 3.28 24.03 -4.16
N ALA A 52 2.82 24.31 -5.37
CA ALA A 52 1.92 23.43 -6.11
C ALA A 52 2.59 22.11 -6.49
N ALA A 53 3.87 22.13 -6.90
CA ALA A 53 4.64 20.93 -7.21
C ALA A 53 4.89 20.05 -5.96
N GLU A 54 5.25 20.67 -4.84
CA GLU A 54 5.43 19.97 -3.55
C GLU A 54 4.12 19.31 -3.09
N ASN A 55 3.01 20.04 -3.13
CA ASN A 55 1.70 19.50 -2.77
C ASN A 55 1.28 18.33 -3.68
N ARG A 56 1.53 18.44 -5.00
CA ARG A 56 1.27 17.35 -5.93
C ARG A 56 2.09 16.11 -5.58
N GLN A 57 3.38 16.27 -5.29
CA GLN A 57 4.25 15.16 -4.90
C GLN A 57 3.80 14.49 -3.61
N ILE A 58 3.40 15.27 -2.60
CA ILE A 58 2.83 14.76 -1.35
C ILE A 58 1.55 13.97 -1.62
N ASN A 59 0.66 14.48 -2.46
CA ASN A 59 -0.59 13.81 -2.81
C ASN A 59 -0.33 12.49 -3.54
N LEU A 60 0.58 12.46 -4.52
CA LEU A 60 0.93 11.23 -5.24
C LEU A 60 1.59 10.18 -4.34
N THR A 61 2.48 10.60 -3.43
CA THR A 61 3.10 9.66 -2.48
C THR A 61 2.11 9.12 -1.46
N SER A 62 1.18 9.94 -0.98
CA SER A 62 0.11 9.48 -0.08
C SER A 62 -0.86 8.53 -0.78
N ALA A 63 -1.22 8.83 -2.03
CA ALA A 63 -2.03 7.95 -2.86
C ALA A 63 -1.33 6.60 -3.10
N LEU A 64 0.00 6.61 -3.36
CA LEU A 64 0.77 5.37 -3.51
C LEU A 64 0.79 4.54 -2.22
N ALA A 65 0.93 5.18 -1.08
CA ALA A 65 0.86 4.49 0.21
C ALA A 65 -0.50 3.79 0.39
N THR A 66 -1.61 4.49 0.11
CA THR A 66 -2.97 3.91 0.15
C THR A 66 -3.13 2.76 -0.85
N ALA A 67 -2.64 2.93 -2.09
CA ALA A 67 -2.71 1.91 -3.13
C ALA A 67 -1.95 0.62 -2.72
N ARG A 68 -0.77 0.75 -2.10
CA ARG A 68 0.04 -0.39 -1.64
C ARG A 68 -0.55 -1.10 -0.41
N GLN A 69 -1.19 -0.35 0.49
CA GLN A 69 -1.78 -0.91 1.70
C GLN A 69 -3.10 -1.63 1.43
N GLY A 70 -3.88 -1.17 0.45
CA GLY A 70 -5.20 -1.70 0.13
C GLY A 70 -5.28 -3.23 0.02
N PRO A 71 -4.44 -3.90 -0.80
CA PRO A 71 -4.48 -5.37 -0.94
C PRO A 71 -4.21 -6.12 0.38
N SER A 72 -3.32 -5.62 1.23
CA SER A 72 -3.01 -6.24 2.52
C SER A 72 -4.15 -6.04 3.53
N GLU A 73 -4.74 -4.85 3.58
CA GLU A 73 -5.88 -4.57 4.44
C GLU A 73 -7.13 -5.36 4.01
N LEU A 74 -7.35 -5.57 2.71
CA LEU A 74 -8.44 -6.43 2.22
C LEU A 74 -8.34 -7.85 2.77
N ARG A 75 -7.15 -8.43 2.82
CA ARG A 75 -6.92 -9.77 3.41
C ARG A 75 -7.21 -9.78 4.91
N LEU A 76 -6.86 -8.71 5.64
CA LEU A 76 -7.16 -8.61 7.08
C LEU A 76 -8.65 -8.50 7.33
N VAL A 77 -9.38 -7.73 6.51
CA VAL A 77 -10.85 -7.63 6.60
C VAL A 77 -11.50 -8.98 6.29
N ASP A 78 -10.98 -9.73 5.31
CA ASP A 78 -11.43 -11.07 4.99
C ASP A 78 -11.23 -12.03 6.18
N ALA A 79 -10.06 -12.00 6.81
CA ALA A 79 -9.77 -12.80 7.99
C ALA A 79 -10.67 -12.45 9.19
N ALA A 80 -11.16 -11.21 9.26
CA ALA A 80 -12.02 -10.74 10.36
C ALA A 80 -13.53 -11.07 10.16
N GLN A 81 -13.92 -11.74 9.08
CA GLN A 81 -15.33 -12.08 8.79
C GLN A 81 -16.06 -12.83 9.90
N THR A 82 -15.32 -13.53 10.74
CA THR A 82 -15.88 -14.32 11.84
C THR A 82 -16.02 -13.53 13.17
N GLN A 83 -15.56 -12.27 13.22
CA GLN A 83 -15.40 -11.54 14.48
C GLN A 83 -16.43 -10.42 14.72
N GLY A 84 -17.39 -10.20 13.79
CA GLY A 84 -18.37 -9.12 13.95
C GLY A 84 -19.55 -9.21 13.00
N PRO A 85 -20.47 -8.20 13.05
CA PRO A 85 -21.58 -8.12 12.12
C PRO A 85 -21.09 -8.05 10.68
N ILE A 86 -21.65 -8.91 9.81
CA ILE A 86 -21.17 -9.09 8.44
C ILE A 86 -21.35 -7.83 7.60
N GLU A 87 -22.34 -7.02 7.89
CA GLU A 87 -22.62 -5.74 7.23
C GLU A 87 -21.46 -4.76 7.42
N ASN A 88 -20.86 -4.72 8.62
CA ASN A 88 -19.71 -3.86 8.91
C ASN A 88 -18.46 -4.32 8.15
N VAL A 89 -18.25 -5.63 8.04
CA VAL A 89 -17.15 -6.21 7.27
C VAL A 89 -17.29 -5.86 5.80
N VAL A 90 -18.50 -6.00 5.24
CA VAL A 90 -18.80 -5.66 3.84
C VAL A 90 -18.64 -4.16 3.59
N ALA A 91 -19.17 -3.32 4.48
CA ALA A 91 -19.02 -1.86 4.36
C ALA A 91 -17.53 -1.45 4.36
N ARG A 92 -16.73 -2.00 5.29
CA ARG A 92 -15.29 -1.73 5.35
C ARG A 92 -14.56 -2.24 4.12
N ARG A 93 -14.87 -3.44 3.64
CA ARG A 93 -14.33 -3.99 2.40
C ARG A 93 -14.61 -3.07 1.21
N ASN A 94 -15.86 -2.65 1.03
CA ASN A 94 -16.26 -1.80 -0.08
C ASN A 94 -15.60 -0.43 -0.01
N GLN A 95 -15.45 0.15 1.18
CA GLN A 95 -14.71 1.39 1.39
C GLN A 95 -13.24 1.23 0.99
N LEU A 96 -12.55 0.19 1.45
CA LEU A 96 -11.16 -0.08 1.09
C LEU A 96 -10.96 -0.25 -0.41
N ILE A 97 -11.90 -0.95 -1.08
CA ILE A 97 -11.88 -1.10 -2.54
C ILE A 97 -11.98 0.27 -3.22
N ALA A 98 -12.91 1.11 -2.77
CA ALA A 98 -13.12 2.44 -3.34
C ALA A 98 -11.91 3.34 -3.11
N ASP A 99 -11.39 3.40 -1.89
CA ASP A 99 -10.23 4.23 -1.53
C ASP A 99 -8.98 3.80 -2.31
N THR A 100 -8.73 2.49 -2.40
CA THR A 100 -7.59 1.94 -3.15
C THR A 100 -7.70 2.24 -4.64
N ARG A 101 -8.89 2.07 -5.25
CA ARG A 101 -9.13 2.41 -6.65
C ARG A 101 -8.92 3.89 -6.93
N ASN A 102 -9.51 4.75 -6.10
CA ASN A 102 -9.35 6.20 -6.24
C ASN A 102 -7.89 6.63 -6.14
N ALA A 103 -7.12 6.02 -5.24
CA ALA A 103 -5.69 6.27 -5.11
C ALA A 103 -4.91 5.86 -6.35
N ILE A 104 -5.16 4.65 -6.88
CA ILE A 104 -4.56 4.15 -8.13
C ILE A 104 -4.90 5.06 -9.31
N ASP A 105 -6.18 5.39 -9.49
CA ASP A 105 -6.66 6.22 -10.59
C ASP A 105 -6.08 7.65 -10.52
N THR A 106 -5.90 8.18 -9.31
CA THR A 106 -5.25 9.47 -9.09
C THR A 106 -3.81 9.43 -9.59
N ILE A 107 -3.03 8.40 -9.23
CA ILE A 107 -1.64 8.27 -9.69
C ILE A 107 -1.60 8.10 -11.21
N LEU A 108 -2.41 7.21 -11.78
CA LEU A 108 -2.42 6.93 -13.21
C LEU A 108 -2.81 8.16 -14.05
N ARG A 109 -3.65 9.05 -13.51
CA ARG A 109 -4.07 10.29 -14.16
C ARG A 109 -3.07 11.42 -13.99
N GLU A 110 -2.51 11.57 -12.79
CA GLU A 110 -1.71 12.75 -12.43
C GLU A 110 -0.20 12.55 -12.58
N ALA A 111 0.29 11.31 -12.50
CA ALA A 111 1.70 11.01 -12.70
C ALA A 111 2.03 11.03 -14.20
N GLU A 112 2.51 12.16 -14.69
CA GLU A 112 2.88 12.37 -16.09
C GLU A 112 4.38 12.66 -16.19
N GLY A 113 5.06 12.05 -17.16
CA GLY A 113 6.48 12.28 -17.44
C GLY A 113 7.40 11.12 -17.07
N GLU A 114 8.67 11.27 -17.48
CA GLU A 114 9.70 10.24 -17.29
C GLU A 114 10.01 9.99 -15.81
N ASP A 115 10.07 11.08 -15.01
CA ASP A 115 10.42 11.02 -13.59
C ASP A 115 9.35 10.30 -12.75
N GLU A 116 8.12 10.20 -13.28
CA GLU A 116 6.98 9.60 -12.58
C GLU A 116 6.63 8.19 -13.11
N LYS A 117 7.41 7.65 -14.04
CA LYS A 117 7.23 6.29 -14.58
C LYS A 117 7.25 5.23 -13.47
N ALA A 118 8.11 5.39 -12.48
CA ALA A 118 8.17 4.48 -11.35
C ALA A 118 6.85 4.47 -10.56
N LEU A 119 6.27 5.65 -10.30
CA LEU A 119 4.98 5.77 -9.61
C LEU A 119 3.84 5.11 -10.39
N ARG A 120 3.80 5.30 -11.71
CA ARG A 120 2.80 4.65 -12.56
C ARG A 120 2.95 3.13 -12.58
N ALA A 121 4.18 2.64 -12.70
CA ALA A 121 4.46 1.21 -12.66
C ALA A 121 4.00 0.59 -11.34
N GLU A 122 4.29 1.25 -10.22
CA GLU A 122 3.85 0.80 -8.90
C GLU A 122 2.34 0.87 -8.71
N ALA A 123 1.67 1.89 -9.25
CA ALA A 123 0.21 1.98 -9.22
C ALA A 123 -0.44 0.85 -10.03
N LEU A 124 0.13 0.48 -11.18
CA LEU A 124 -0.33 -0.66 -11.97
C LEU A 124 -0.09 -1.99 -11.25
N VAL A 125 1.06 -2.16 -10.58
CA VAL A 125 1.30 -3.32 -9.69
C VAL A 125 0.24 -3.38 -8.59
N ALA A 126 0.00 -2.26 -7.90
CA ALA A 126 -1.02 -2.21 -6.85
C ALA A 126 -2.44 -2.52 -7.38
N LYS A 127 -2.76 -2.10 -8.61
CA LYS A 127 -4.00 -2.47 -9.31
C LYS A 127 -4.08 -3.98 -9.54
N GLY A 128 -3.00 -4.59 -10.00
CA GLY A 128 -2.88 -6.03 -10.17
C GLY A 128 -3.07 -6.77 -8.85
N ASP A 129 -2.33 -6.37 -7.81
CA ASP A 129 -2.38 -6.98 -6.48
C ASP A 129 -3.77 -6.85 -5.83
N MET A 130 -4.45 -5.72 -6.01
CA MET A 130 -5.81 -5.51 -5.52
C MET A 130 -6.79 -6.46 -6.20
N ASN A 131 -6.75 -6.54 -7.54
CA ASN A 131 -7.66 -7.40 -8.29
C ASN A 131 -7.35 -8.89 -8.02
N TRP A 132 -6.07 -9.27 -7.91
CA TRP A 132 -5.68 -10.62 -7.50
C TRP A 132 -6.19 -10.95 -6.08
N SER A 133 -6.10 -10.00 -5.15
CA SER A 133 -6.62 -10.18 -3.80
C SER A 133 -8.15 -10.34 -3.81
N LEU A 134 -8.87 -9.52 -4.59
CA LEU A 134 -10.33 -9.63 -4.73
C LEU A 134 -10.75 -10.98 -5.35
N ALA A 135 -10.00 -11.51 -6.31
CA ALA A 135 -10.24 -12.81 -6.90
C ALA A 135 -10.09 -13.98 -5.90
N ASN A 136 -9.27 -13.79 -4.88
CA ASN A 136 -8.93 -14.82 -3.88
C ASN A 136 -9.56 -14.56 -2.50
N LEU A 137 -10.49 -13.59 -2.38
CA LEU A 137 -11.26 -13.43 -1.15
C LEU A 137 -12.19 -14.61 -0.93
N ASN A 138 -12.34 -14.99 0.34
CA ASN A 138 -13.29 -16.03 0.70
C ASN A 138 -14.74 -15.56 0.42
N PRO A 139 -15.58 -16.39 -0.20
CA PRO A 139 -16.97 -16.04 -0.42
C PRO A 139 -17.68 -15.91 0.94
N ILE A 140 -18.46 -14.84 1.08
CA ILE A 140 -19.31 -14.65 2.24
C ILE A 140 -20.50 -15.61 2.12
N ALA A 141 -20.63 -16.56 3.03
CA ALA A 141 -21.69 -17.56 2.97
C ALA A 141 -23.11 -16.93 2.84
N ALA A 142 -23.36 -15.81 3.54
CA ALA A 142 -24.61 -15.09 3.44
C ALA A 142 -24.86 -14.41 2.08
N ALA A 143 -23.84 -14.28 1.24
CA ALA A 143 -23.99 -13.68 -0.10
C ALA A 143 -24.85 -14.52 -1.05
N THR A 144 -25.04 -15.81 -0.78
CA THR A 144 -25.97 -16.67 -1.52
C THR A 144 -27.42 -16.26 -1.33
N THR A 145 -27.77 -15.72 -0.18
CA THR A 145 -29.12 -15.26 0.16
C THR A 145 -29.30 -13.74 0.10
N GLN A 146 -28.20 -13.00 0.16
CA GLN A 146 -28.16 -11.53 0.14
C GLN A 146 -27.18 -11.05 -0.94
N PRO A 147 -27.63 -10.82 -2.19
CA PRO A 147 -26.76 -10.45 -3.31
C PRO A 147 -25.90 -9.19 -3.07
N GLY A 148 -26.37 -8.26 -2.22
CA GLY A 148 -25.60 -7.05 -1.87
C GLY A 148 -24.31 -7.30 -1.08
N LEU A 149 -24.12 -8.50 -0.54
CA LEU A 149 -22.90 -8.91 0.15
C LEU A 149 -21.83 -9.49 -0.80
N ALA A 150 -22.23 -9.87 -2.01
CA ALA A 150 -21.32 -10.41 -3.02
C ALA A 150 -20.39 -9.32 -3.58
N LEU A 151 -19.27 -9.76 -4.12
CA LEU A 151 -18.43 -8.90 -4.95
C LEU A 151 -19.14 -8.61 -6.28
N PRO A 152 -19.00 -7.40 -6.87
CA PRO A 152 -19.71 -7.02 -8.09
C PRO A 152 -19.25 -7.76 -9.35
N ARG A 153 -18.12 -8.46 -9.30
CA ARG A 153 -17.52 -9.19 -10.43
C ARG A 153 -17.15 -10.60 -10.02
N THR A 154 -17.02 -11.46 -11.02
CA THR A 154 -16.58 -12.84 -10.85
C THR A 154 -15.09 -12.94 -10.56
N GLN A 155 -14.65 -14.05 -10.00
CA GLN A 155 -13.22 -14.36 -9.81
C GLN A 155 -12.44 -14.26 -11.12
N ALA A 156 -13.00 -14.80 -12.21
CA ALA A 156 -12.35 -14.79 -13.53
C ALA A 156 -12.14 -13.36 -14.06
N GLU A 157 -13.11 -12.48 -13.86
CA GLU A 157 -13.00 -11.07 -14.27
C GLU A 157 -11.94 -10.34 -13.46
N TYR A 158 -11.87 -10.55 -12.14
CA TYR A 158 -10.81 -9.98 -11.31
C TYR A 158 -9.43 -10.50 -11.68
N LEU A 159 -9.29 -11.81 -11.95
CA LEU A 159 -8.01 -12.39 -12.41
C LEU A 159 -7.59 -11.80 -13.76
N LYS A 160 -8.54 -11.58 -14.67
CA LYS A 160 -8.26 -10.93 -15.95
C LYS A 160 -7.78 -9.49 -15.78
N GLU A 161 -8.43 -8.70 -14.95
CA GLU A 161 -8.00 -7.32 -14.67
C GLU A 161 -6.63 -7.25 -13.98
N ALA A 162 -6.33 -8.22 -13.12
CA ALA A 162 -5.00 -8.34 -12.52
C ALA A 162 -3.95 -8.65 -13.59
N GLU A 163 -4.24 -9.60 -14.48
CA GLU A 163 -3.38 -9.98 -15.60
C GLU A 163 -3.13 -8.80 -16.55
N ASP A 164 -4.18 -8.07 -16.93
CA ASP A 164 -4.08 -6.89 -17.79
C ASP A 164 -3.16 -5.82 -17.13
N ALA A 165 -3.35 -5.54 -15.84
CA ALA A 165 -2.54 -4.56 -15.11
C ALA A 165 -1.06 -4.97 -15.01
N TYR A 166 -0.75 -6.25 -14.76
CA TYR A 166 0.63 -6.72 -14.73
C TYR A 166 1.27 -6.72 -16.11
N ASN A 167 0.52 -7.06 -17.16
CA ASN A 167 1.02 -6.98 -18.56
C ASN A 167 1.34 -5.53 -18.97
N ASP A 168 0.55 -4.56 -18.51
CA ASP A 168 0.84 -3.14 -18.73
C ASP A 168 2.19 -2.74 -18.10
N VAL A 169 2.52 -3.28 -16.91
CA VAL A 169 3.82 -3.04 -16.28
C VAL A 169 4.95 -3.67 -17.09
N ILE A 170 4.79 -4.92 -17.51
CA ILE A 170 5.83 -5.66 -18.24
C ILE A 170 6.14 -5.01 -19.58
N SER A 171 5.11 -4.58 -20.31
CA SER A 171 5.25 -3.99 -21.63
C SER A 171 5.69 -2.52 -21.60
N GLY A 172 5.17 -1.73 -20.67
CA GLY A 172 5.38 -0.29 -20.63
C GLY A 172 6.50 0.17 -19.70
N TYR A 173 6.90 -0.65 -18.71
CA TYR A 173 7.78 -0.21 -17.62
C TYR A 173 8.90 -1.22 -17.32
N SER A 174 9.44 -1.88 -18.34
CA SER A 174 10.48 -2.91 -18.19
C SER A 174 11.78 -2.41 -17.53
N SER A 175 12.04 -1.10 -17.58
CA SER A 175 13.17 -0.44 -16.90
C SER A 175 12.95 -0.27 -15.39
N GLN A 176 11.69 -0.36 -14.90
CA GLN A 176 11.35 -0.29 -13.48
C GLN A 176 11.44 -1.69 -12.87
N VAL A 177 12.67 -2.15 -12.62
CA VAL A 177 13.00 -3.55 -12.31
C VAL A 177 12.14 -4.13 -11.18
N ILE A 178 11.92 -3.40 -10.09
CA ILE A 178 11.15 -3.89 -8.94
C ILE A 178 9.68 -4.13 -9.32
N SER A 179 9.06 -3.13 -9.98
CA SER A 179 7.67 -3.25 -10.45
C SER A 179 7.52 -4.36 -11.49
N TRP A 180 8.50 -4.46 -12.41
CA TRP A 180 8.53 -5.50 -13.44
C TRP A 180 8.59 -6.90 -12.81
N VAL A 181 9.50 -7.14 -11.85
CA VAL A 181 9.62 -8.43 -11.15
C VAL A 181 8.33 -8.77 -10.39
N THR A 182 7.74 -7.78 -9.73
CA THR A 182 6.50 -7.99 -8.98
C THR A 182 5.36 -8.37 -9.93
N ALA A 183 5.28 -7.72 -11.09
CA ALA A 183 4.29 -8.05 -12.12
C ALA A 183 4.49 -9.46 -12.70
N GLU A 184 5.73 -9.86 -13.00
CA GLU A 184 6.04 -11.24 -13.43
C GLU A 184 5.66 -12.29 -12.39
N MET A 185 5.95 -12.01 -11.10
CA MET A 185 5.51 -12.88 -10.01
C MET A 185 3.98 -12.94 -9.92
N GLY A 186 3.29 -11.82 -10.13
CA GLY A 186 1.83 -11.75 -10.15
C GLY A 186 1.23 -12.58 -11.29
N LEU A 187 1.77 -12.48 -12.51
CA LEU A 187 1.33 -13.31 -13.64
C LEU A 187 1.57 -14.79 -13.40
N ALA A 188 2.73 -15.15 -12.86
CA ALA A 188 3.02 -16.52 -12.50
C ALA A 188 2.05 -17.05 -11.43
N ALA A 189 1.67 -16.24 -10.44
CA ALA A 189 0.69 -16.61 -9.43
C ALA A 189 -0.74 -16.77 -10.02
N ILE A 190 -1.11 -15.93 -11.01
CA ILE A 190 -2.38 -16.10 -11.75
C ILE A 190 -2.38 -17.42 -12.53
N ALA A 191 -1.27 -17.75 -13.17
CA ALA A 191 -1.12 -19.04 -13.88
C ALA A 191 -1.23 -20.23 -12.92
N GLU A 192 -0.64 -20.14 -11.71
CA GLU A 192 -0.82 -21.14 -10.65
C GLU A 192 -2.29 -21.31 -10.26
N ASN A 193 -3.01 -20.22 -10.07
CA ASN A 193 -4.45 -20.24 -9.74
C ASN A 193 -5.30 -20.92 -10.82
N ARG A 194 -4.88 -20.82 -12.07
CA ARG A 194 -5.53 -21.49 -13.22
C ARG A 194 -5.07 -22.94 -13.43
N GLY A 195 -4.07 -23.39 -12.67
CA GLY A 195 -3.44 -24.71 -12.86
C GLY A 195 -2.53 -24.80 -14.09
N ASP A 196 -2.20 -23.65 -14.71
CA ASP A 196 -1.23 -23.58 -15.82
C ASP A 196 0.20 -23.53 -15.29
N TRP A 197 0.66 -24.67 -14.84
CA TRP A 197 1.98 -24.85 -14.22
C TRP A 197 3.14 -24.54 -15.16
N ASN A 198 2.94 -24.71 -16.47
CA ASN A 198 3.97 -24.43 -17.46
C ASN A 198 4.19 -22.93 -17.62
N THR A 199 3.11 -22.15 -17.72
CA THR A 199 3.16 -20.69 -17.75
C THR A 199 3.70 -20.14 -16.46
N ALA A 200 3.26 -20.65 -15.30
CA ALA A 200 3.80 -20.26 -13.99
C ALA A 200 5.32 -20.46 -13.91
N ARG A 201 5.80 -21.64 -14.31
CA ARG A 201 7.24 -21.94 -14.34
C ARG A 201 8.02 -21.02 -15.25
N LYS A 202 7.50 -20.73 -16.45
CA LYS A 202 8.11 -19.78 -17.38
C LYS A 202 8.24 -18.38 -16.78
N GLY A 203 7.18 -17.85 -16.16
CA GLY A 203 7.23 -16.55 -15.52
C GLY A 203 8.32 -16.46 -14.44
N TYR A 204 8.42 -17.46 -13.55
CA TYR A 204 9.50 -17.51 -12.57
C TYR A 204 10.88 -17.65 -13.20
N GLN A 205 11.00 -18.43 -14.28
CA GLN A 205 12.27 -18.58 -15.00
C GLN A 205 12.72 -17.27 -15.64
N THR A 206 11.81 -16.50 -16.22
CA THR A 206 12.09 -15.17 -16.79
C THR A 206 12.75 -14.23 -15.75
N ILE A 207 12.31 -14.31 -14.48
CA ILE A 207 12.94 -13.56 -13.37
C ILE A 207 14.37 -14.03 -13.12
N LEU A 208 14.62 -15.35 -13.17
CA LEU A 208 15.95 -15.91 -12.94
C LEU A 208 16.92 -15.59 -14.07
N ASP A 209 16.42 -15.45 -15.31
CA ASP A 209 17.23 -15.19 -16.49
C ASP A 209 17.78 -13.75 -16.53
N ARG A 210 17.11 -12.78 -15.85
CA ARG A 210 17.57 -11.39 -15.70
C ARG A 210 18.53 -11.21 -14.52
N LYS A 211 19.66 -11.92 -14.55
CA LYS A 211 20.61 -11.99 -13.42
C LYS A 211 21.23 -10.65 -13.03
N ASP A 212 21.48 -9.80 -14.01
CA ASP A 212 22.24 -8.56 -13.81
C ASP A 212 21.39 -7.44 -13.24
N ASP A 213 20.09 -7.44 -13.52
CA ASP A 213 19.19 -6.37 -13.15
C ASP A 213 18.35 -6.68 -11.89
N VAL A 214 17.98 -7.98 -11.71
CA VAL A 214 17.05 -8.38 -10.65
C VAL A 214 17.79 -8.69 -9.36
N PRO A 215 17.44 -8.05 -8.22
CA PRO A 215 18.04 -8.34 -6.92
C PRO A 215 17.88 -9.81 -6.51
N ASP A 216 18.90 -10.33 -5.83
CA ASP A 216 18.97 -11.73 -5.38
C ASP A 216 17.75 -12.19 -4.56
N VAL A 217 17.18 -11.30 -3.77
CA VAL A 217 16.00 -11.61 -2.95
C VAL A 217 14.83 -12.12 -3.80
N PHE A 218 14.56 -11.48 -4.94
CA PHE A 218 13.49 -11.87 -5.85
C PHE A 218 13.83 -13.14 -6.61
N ARG A 219 15.09 -13.29 -7.06
CA ARG A 219 15.56 -14.51 -7.72
C ARG A 219 15.45 -15.72 -6.79
N ASN A 220 15.81 -15.57 -5.53
CA ASN A 220 15.68 -16.64 -4.54
C ASN A 220 14.21 -17.03 -4.30
N VAL A 221 13.29 -16.04 -4.29
CA VAL A 221 11.85 -16.31 -4.20
C VAL A 221 11.37 -17.07 -5.43
N ALA A 222 11.72 -16.64 -6.64
CA ALA A 222 11.34 -17.29 -7.89
C ALA A 222 11.88 -18.72 -7.97
N ALA A 223 13.16 -18.96 -7.62
CA ALA A 223 13.77 -20.29 -7.58
C ALA A 223 13.05 -21.22 -6.60
N ARG A 224 12.75 -20.72 -5.39
CA ARG A 224 11.99 -21.46 -4.39
C ARG A 224 10.60 -21.83 -4.92
N ARG A 225 9.92 -20.88 -5.59
CA ARG A 225 8.59 -21.11 -6.14
C ARG A 225 8.60 -22.20 -7.23
N ILE A 226 9.57 -22.17 -8.15
CA ILE A 226 9.75 -23.23 -9.15
C ILE A 226 9.89 -24.61 -8.50
N ASN A 227 10.70 -24.72 -7.44
CA ASN A 227 10.89 -25.97 -6.72
C ASN A 227 9.60 -26.45 -6.04
N MET A 228 8.76 -25.51 -5.56
CA MET A 228 7.48 -25.83 -4.93
C MET A 228 6.41 -26.26 -5.93
N LEU A 229 6.45 -25.81 -7.19
CA LEU A 229 5.44 -26.16 -8.22
C LEU A 229 5.26 -27.67 -8.36
N ALA A 230 6.34 -28.44 -8.29
CA ALA A 230 6.28 -29.91 -8.36
C ALA A 230 5.52 -30.55 -7.18
N MET A 231 5.50 -29.87 -6.04
CA MET A 231 4.75 -30.32 -4.86
C MET A 231 3.27 -29.88 -4.95
N LEU A 232 3.02 -28.66 -5.45
CA LEU A 232 1.67 -28.09 -5.60
C LEU A 232 0.84 -28.85 -6.65
N GLN A 233 1.48 -29.46 -7.64
CA GLN A 233 0.81 -30.28 -8.66
C GLN A 233 0.29 -31.61 -8.12
N LYS A 234 0.79 -32.07 -6.97
CA LYS A 234 0.34 -33.34 -6.39
C LYS A 234 -1.03 -33.14 -5.73
N PRO A 235 -2.01 -33.99 -6.06
CA PRO A 235 -3.30 -33.93 -5.39
C PRO A 235 -3.10 -34.19 -3.89
N VAL A 236 -3.64 -33.31 -3.08
CA VAL A 236 -3.70 -33.51 -1.62
C VAL A 236 -4.81 -34.51 -1.36
N PHE A 237 -4.47 -35.75 -1.03
CA PHE A 237 -5.44 -36.68 -0.50
C PHE A 237 -5.76 -36.25 0.95
N ILE A 238 -6.90 -35.62 1.11
CA ILE A 238 -7.52 -35.53 2.44
C ILE A 238 -8.09 -36.93 2.68
N GLY A 239 -7.32 -37.80 3.37
CA GLY A 239 -7.83 -39.10 3.76
C GLY A 239 -9.12 -38.92 4.52
N ASP A 240 -10.06 -39.84 4.31
CA ASP A 240 -11.28 -39.89 5.12
C ASP A 240 -10.86 -39.79 6.58
N TYR A 241 -11.39 -38.78 7.27
CA TYR A 241 -11.20 -38.65 8.73
C TYR A 241 -11.54 -40.03 9.32
N PRO A 242 -10.69 -40.64 10.18
CA PRO A 242 -10.98 -41.95 10.72
C PRO A 242 -12.43 -41.90 11.23
N PRO A 243 -13.26 -42.89 10.86
CA PRO A 243 -14.68 -42.84 11.19
C PRO A 243 -14.77 -42.60 12.71
N LYS A 244 -15.54 -41.57 13.10
CA LYS A 244 -15.79 -41.24 14.49
C LYS A 244 -16.07 -42.59 15.18
N PRO A 245 -15.30 -42.98 16.21
CA PRO A 245 -15.51 -44.28 16.84
C PRO A 245 -16.99 -44.40 17.13
N ALA A 246 -17.63 -45.46 16.63
CA ALA A 246 -19.04 -45.67 16.84
C ALA A 246 -19.28 -45.55 18.34
N THR A 247 -20.12 -44.59 18.71
CA THR A 247 -20.53 -44.38 20.12
C THR A 247 -21.12 -45.72 20.48
N SER A 248 -20.34 -46.56 21.17
CA SER A 248 -20.84 -47.80 21.80
C SER A 248 -22.06 -47.35 22.57
N GLY A 249 -23.22 -47.88 22.18
CA GLY A 249 -24.49 -47.56 22.84
C GLY A 249 -24.37 -47.69 24.36
N PRO A 250 -25.27 -47.09 25.12
CA PRO A 250 -25.13 -47.02 26.56
C PRO A 250 -24.85 -48.40 27.09
N ALA A 251 -23.64 -48.65 27.56
CA ALA A 251 -23.34 -49.85 28.36
C ALA A 251 -24.30 -49.80 29.54
N THR A 252 -25.19 -50.76 29.58
CA THR A 252 -26.08 -51.00 30.73
C THR A 252 -25.16 -51.14 31.93
N ALA A 253 -25.05 -50.08 32.73
CA ALA A 253 -24.27 -50.11 33.95
C ALA A 253 -24.95 -51.09 34.94
N PRO A 254 -24.23 -52.04 35.54
CA PRO A 254 -24.76 -52.84 36.61
C PRO A 254 -25.03 -51.87 37.78
N ALA A 255 -26.26 -51.95 38.32
CA ALA A 255 -26.67 -51.24 39.51
C ALA A 255 -25.72 -51.63 40.68
N VAL A 256 -24.89 -50.69 41.11
CA VAL A 256 -24.16 -50.79 42.40
C VAL A 256 -24.81 -49.84 43.36
N ALA A 257 -25.13 -50.45 44.48
CA ALA A 257 -25.84 -49.87 45.62
C ALA A 257 -25.15 -48.61 46.18
N MET A 258 -26.01 -47.71 46.61
CA MET A 258 -25.68 -46.51 47.38
C MET A 258 -24.89 -46.85 48.65
N ASP A 259 -23.81 -46.09 48.84
CA ASP A 259 -23.44 -45.73 50.20
C ASP A 259 -23.20 -44.22 50.29
N ALA A 260 -23.96 -43.60 51.13
CA ALA A 260 -23.95 -42.20 51.44
C ALA A 260 -22.80 -41.90 52.40
N SER A 261 -21.88 -41.02 51.95
CA SER A 261 -21.05 -40.29 52.90
C SER A 261 -20.73 -38.90 52.39
N ALA A 262 -21.23 -37.95 53.12
CA ALA A 262 -21.01 -36.52 52.94
C ALA A 262 -19.54 -36.14 53.12
N SER A 263 -19.04 -35.22 52.25
CA SER A 263 -18.02 -34.29 52.71
C SER A 263 -18.09 -33.01 51.88
N SER A 264 -18.41 -31.96 52.57
CA SER A 264 -18.35 -30.56 52.18
C SER A 264 -16.91 -30.12 52.01
N ALA A 265 -16.62 -29.45 50.90
CA ALA A 265 -15.45 -28.58 50.83
C ALA A 265 -15.79 -27.33 49.98
N THR A 266 -15.82 -26.30 50.69
CA THR A 266 -15.93 -24.87 50.48
C THR A 266 -15.00 -24.36 49.38
N GLY A 267 -15.54 -23.55 48.53
CA GLY A 267 -15.16 -22.34 47.90
C GLY A 267 -13.76 -21.94 47.55
N ALA A 268 -13.64 -21.30 46.44
CA ALA A 268 -12.91 -20.03 46.31
C ALA A 268 -13.20 -19.47 44.91
N SER A 269 -14.08 -18.49 44.84
CA SER A 269 -14.18 -17.57 43.70
C SER A 269 -12.97 -16.66 43.68
N ALA A 270 -12.17 -16.72 42.61
CA ALA A 270 -11.15 -15.74 42.36
C ALA A 270 -11.75 -14.65 41.44
N THR A 271 -12.06 -13.52 42.06
CA THR A 271 -12.42 -12.27 41.35
C THR A 271 -11.18 -11.65 40.72
N ILE A 272 -11.15 -11.58 39.41
CA ILE A 272 -10.11 -10.82 38.66
C ILE A 272 -10.59 -9.37 38.57
N ALA A 273 -9.85 -8.44 39.19
CA ALA A 273 -10.07 -7.01 39.11
C ALA A 273 -9.59 -6.45 37.74
N PRO A 274 -10.27 -5.43 37.18
CA PRO A 274 -9.82 -4.80 35.93
C PRO A 274 -8.63 -3.89 36.19
N THR A 275 -7.58 -4.09 35.41
CA THR A 275 -6.39 -3.23 35.37
C THR A 275 -6.72 -1.93 34.66
N THR A 276 -6.71 -0.82 35.36
CA THR A 276 -6.80 0.55 34.83
C THR A 276 -5.51 0.93 34.12
N VAL A 277 -5.64 1.31 32.84
CA VAL A 277 -4.57 1.92 32.03
C VAL A 277 -4.49 3.41 32.37
N PRO A 278 -3.31 3.99 32.69
CA PRO A 278 -3.19 5.42 32.92
C PRO A 278 -3.25 6.22 31.62
N ALA A 279 -4.03 7.30 31.65
CA ALA A 279 -4.18 8.26 30.55
C ALA A 279 -2.86 8.99 30.27
N ALA A 280 -2.48 9.06 28.99
CA ALA A 280 -1.35 9.83 28.52
C ALA A 280 -1.64 11.34 28.62
N SER A 281 -0.74 12.06 29.30
CA SER A 281 -0.76 13.51 29.48
C SER A 281 -0.38 14.20 28.17
N THR A 282 -1.26 15.04 27.65
CA THR A 282 -1.01 16.00 26.59
C THR A 282 -0.22 17.18 27.14
N GLN A 283 0.99 17.38 26.60
CA GLN A 283 1.83 18.55 26.85
C GLN A 283 1.65 19.53 25.68
N PRO A 284 1.37 20.84 25.92
CA PRO A 284 1.26 21.81 24.85
C PRO A 284 2.64 22.32 24.44
N ALA A 285 2.84 22.44 23.11
CA ALA A 285 4.01 23.05 22.49
C ALA A 285 4.02 24.56 22.72
N ARG A 286 5.22 25.08 23.05
CA ARG A 286 5.60 26.49 22.90
C ARG A 286 6.27 26.73 21.57
#